data_6a568e47135bc245d57e03aa176eed0b
#
_entry.id   6a568e47135bc245d57e03aa176eed0b
#
_cell.length_a   1.000
_cell.length_b   1.000
_cell.length_c   1.000
_cell.angle_alpha   90.00
_cell.angle_beta   90.00
_cell.angle_gamma   90.00
#
_symmetry.space_group_name_H-M   'P 1'
#
loop_
_entity.id
_entity.type
_entity.pdbx_description
1 polymer ?
#
loop_
_entity_poly.entity_id
_entity_poly.type
_entity_poly.pdbx_seq_one_letter_code
_entity_poly.pdbx_strand_id
1 'polypeptide(L)'
;MPKLYELILSEYKTEYIGEYQKSEGLMEKKKYTAPKIYPKIISEKRLTAFSEEEKQQILQRYKRWYVYYYFRNEEGKMVKQPSIFFKVNQEYKDFDSRYLRIHKLRNIIEKLLKSGYTPSDEYFENNHENQDYTACSALDFALNLKKNSVSERTFIDYKHRIGLFQKFLKNNYLDNAPIKNITKKEVNDFLNTILLKSSPRNRNNTLAVLNAVFGTLEENELIPHNVASKIKKLPTKPERNKTYSQSQQDTIFTLLEEKDKDLLLFVKFISYNFLRPIEACRLQVKDIDFEGAKLNVRAKNKLVKIKIIPEILLGEIQHFKGLNPEYYLFAPNGAGPWESTEGNKRDYWSKRFKKVKDELNLGRDYGLYSFRHTFITKLYRQLREKYSQGETYDRLMLITGHTTLTALQQYLRDIDAELPDDYSHLLE
;
A
#
# COMPACT_ATOMS: atom_id res chain seq x y z
N MET A 1 5.51 -29.84 -1.97
CA MET A 1 6.50 -29.52 -3.00
C MET A 1 7.86 -29.04 -2.50
N PRO A 2 8.10 -28.75 -1.21
CA PRO A 2 9.43 -28.25 -0.82
C PRO A 2 10.53 -29.19 -1.29
N LYS A 3 10.41 -30.49 -1.03
CA LYS A 3 11.47 -31.47 -1.29
C LYS A 3 11.78 -31.65 -2.78
N LEU A 4 10.77 -31.78 -3.64
CA LEU A 4 11.00 -31.90 -5.10
C LEU A 4 11.55 -30.63 -5.70
N TYR A 5 11.04 -29.47 -5.26
CA TYR A 5 11.48 -28.16 -5.75
C TYR A 5 12.90 -27.84 -5.32
N GLU A 6 13.27 -28.17 -4.09
CA GLU A 6 14.63 -28.07 -3.56
C GLU A 6 15.60 -29.02 -4.25
N LEU A 7 15.18 -30.26 -4.51
CA LEU A 7 15.96 -31.20 -5.26
C LEU A 7 16.18 -30.75 -6.71
N ILE A 8 15.14 -30.21 -7.36
CA ILE A 8 15.29 -29.64 -8.70
C ILE A 8 16.24 -28.43 -8.66
N LEU A 9 16.13 -27.54 -7.66
CA LEU A 9 17.02 -26.40 -7.49
C LEU A 9 18.48 -26.83 -7.23
N SER A 10 18.71 -27.86 -6.42
CA SER A 10 20.04 -28.39 -6.16
C SER A 10 20.69 -28.95 -7.41
N GLU A 11 19.94 -29.70 -8.20
CA GLU A 11 20.42 -30.22 -9.48
C GLU A 11 20.72 -29.17 -10.54
N TYR A 12 19.99 -28.03 -10.52
CA TYR A 12 20.30 -26.87 -11.36
C TYR A 12 21.59 -26.15 -10.95
N LYS A 13 22.01 -26.25 -9.67
CA LYS A 13 23.23 -25.63 -9.14
C LYS A 13 24.49 -26.51 -9.31
N THR A 14 24.31 -27.84 -9.45
CA THR A 14 25.41 -28.85 -9.46
C THR A 14 25.92 -29.20 -10.85
N GLU A 15 25.76 -28.38 -11.86
CA GLU A 15 26.23 -28.61 -13.23
C GLU A 15 27.77 -28.52 -13.43
N TYR A 16 28.57 -28.75 -12.38
CA TYR A 16 30.00 -29.04 -12.49
C TYR A 16 30.34 -30.25 -11.64
N ILE A 17 30.80 -31.33 -12.33
CA ILE A 17 31.46 -32.55 -11.84
C ILE A 17 30.58 -33.83 -11.73
N GLY A 18 31.03 -34.87 -12.46
CA GLY A 18 31.08 -36.22 -12.02
C GLY A 18 30.29 -37.29 -12.78
N GLU A 19 31.05 -38.19 -13.29
CA GLU A 19 30.72 -39.38 -14.10
C GLU A 19 29.74 -40.38 -13.44
N TYR A 20 29.05 -41.13 -14.31
CA TYR A 20 28.05 -42.14 -13.96
C TYR A 20 28.63 -43.49 -13.54
N GLN A 21 28.09 -44.08 -12.47
CA GLN A 21 28.15 -45.53 -12.27
C GLN A 21 26.80 -46.18 -12.65
N LYS A 22 26.84 -47.15 -13.55
CA LYS A 22 25.74 -48.06 -13.89
C LYS A 22 25.61 -49.12 -12.81
N SER A 23 24.41 -49.30 -12.26
CA SER A 23 24.04 -50.55 -11.55
C SER A 23 22.96 -51.30 -12.34
N GLU A 24 23.28 -52.50 -12.80
CA GLU A 24 22.34 -53.50 -13.33
C GLU A 24 21.67 -54.23 -12.16
N GLY A 25 20.35 -54.40 -12.21
CA GLY A 25 19.63 -55.19 -11.24
C GLY A 25 18.18 -55.46 -11.64
N LEU A 26 17.88 -56.74 -11.89
CA LEU A 26 16.59 -57.45 -11.84
C LEU A 26 15.29 -56.74 -12.25
N MET A 27 14.51 -57.41 -13.13
CA MET A 27 13.19 -56.98 -13.62
C MET A 27 12.14 -56.81 -12.50
N GLU A 28 12.17 -55.73 -11.78
CA GLU A 28 11.01 -55.23 -11.01
C GLU A 28 10.05 -54.47 -11.95
N LYS A 29 8.73 -54.64 -11.75
CA LYS A 29 7.71 -53.86 -12.46
C LYS A 29 8.02 -52.36 -12.29
N LYS A 30 8.23 -51.67 -13.41
CA LYS A 30 8.58 -50.23 -13.40
C LYS A 30 7.65 -49.43 -12.47
N LYS A 31 8.24 -48.76 -11.48
CA LYS A 31 7.50 -47.95 -10.49
C LYS A 31 6.93 -46.64 -11.09
N TYR A 32 7.48 -46.18 -12.20
CA TYR A 32 7.08 -44.90 -12.86
C TYR A 32 7.20 -45.00 -14.40
N THR A 33 6.52 -44.05 -15.08
CA THR A 33 6.74 -43.83 -16.52
C THR A 33 7.81 -42.77 -16.74
N ALA A 34 8.54 -42.83 -17.86
CA ALA A 34 9.45 -41.76 -18.25
C ALA A 34 8.70 -40.41 -18.29
N PRO A 35 9.30 -39.33 -17.75
CA PRO A 35 8.70 -38.02 -17.79
C PRO A 35 8.44 -37.53 -19.21
N LYS A 36 7.26 -36.96 -19.45
CA LYS A 36 6.79 -36.44 -20.74
C LYS A 36 6.62 -34.95 -20.71
N ILE A 37 6.89 -34.29 -21.83
CA ILE A 37 6.69 -32.84 -22.01
C ILE A 37 5.32 -32.61 -22.64
N TYR A 38 4.62 -31.59 -22.16
CA TYR A 38 3.47 -31.00 -22.84
C TYR A 38 3.79 -29.58 -23.28
N PRO A 39 3.49 -29.20 -24.52
CA PRO A 39 2.83 -29.97 -25.58
C PRO A 39 3.77 -31.04 -26.19
N LYS A 40 3.19 -32.15 -26.61
CA LYS A 40 3.92 -33.34 -27.10
C LYS A 40 4.86 -33.04 -28.28
N ILE A 41 4.47 -32.12 -29.16
CA ILE A 41 5.26 -31.67 -30.31
C ILE A 41 6.67 -31.17 -29.92
N ILE A 42 6.85 -30.67 -28.71
CA ILE A 42 8.16 -30.19 -28.19
C ILE A 42 9.12 -31.35 -27.96
N SER A 43 8.62 -32.55 -27.65
CA SER A 43 9.45 -33.76 -27.48
C SER A 43 9.66 -34.56 -28.74
N GLU A 44 8.95 -34.25 -29.83
CA GLU A 44 8.98 -35.02 -31.09
C GLU A 44 10.01 -34.52 -32.11
N LYS A 45 10.38 -33.22 -32.01
CA LYS A 45 11.33 -32.57 -32.91
C LYS A 45 12.53 -31.98 -32.16
N ARG A 46 13.70 -31.97 -32.75
CA ARG A 46 14.86 -31.22 -32.24
C ARG A 46 14.64 -29.70 -32.42
N LEU A 47 15.25 -28.89 -31.59
CA LEU A 47 15.13 -27.42 -31.64
C LEU A 47 15.40 -26.86 -33.05
N THR A 48 16.43 -27.35 -33.70
CA THR A 48 16.85 -26.93 -35.07
C THR A 48 15.90 -27.37 -36.20
N ALA A 49 14.94 -28.23 -35.90
CA ALA A 49 13.96 -28.72 -36.87
C ALA A 49 12.66 -27.91 -36.90
N PHE A 50 12.54 -26.87 -36.07
CA PHE A 50 11.40 -25.96 -36.07
C PHE A 50 11.69 -24.73 -36.92
N SER A 51 10.79 -24.40 -37.86
CA SER A 51 10.82 -23.09 -38.54
C SER A 51 10.37 -21.98 -37.60
N GLU A 52 10.74 -20.72 -37.91
CA GLU A 52 10.31 -19.57 -37.11
C GLU A 52 8.79 -19.41 -37.07
N GLU A 53 8.10 -19.76 -38.16
CA GLU A 53 6.64 -19.74 -38.24
C GLU A 53 6.03 -20.81 -37.31
N GLU A 54 6.57 -22.04 -37.32
CA GLU A 54 6.13 -23.11 -36.40
C GLU A 54 6.35 -22.72 -34.93
N LYS A 55 7.49 -22.09 -34.60
CA LYS A 55 7.80 -21.64 -33.25
C LYS A 55 6.75 -20.62 -32.74
N GLN A 56 6.41 -19.65 -33.59
CA GLN A 56 5.40 -18.62 -33.25
C GLN A 56 4.00 -19.25 -33.08
N GLN A 57 3.59 -20.12 -33.98
CA GLN A 57 2.31 -20.84 -33.89
C GLN A 57 2.20 -21.68 -32.60
N ILE A 58 3.28 -22.37 -32.22
CA ILE A 58 3.30 -23.19 -31.01
C ILE A 58 3.20 -22.31 -29.76
N LEU A 59 3.89 -21.17 -29.68
CA LEU A 59 3.81 -20.24 -28.58
C LEU A 59 2.41 -19.62 -28.43
N GLN A 60 1.75 -19.33 -29.56
CA GLN A 60 0.38 -18.81 -29.56
C GLN A 60 -0.64 -19.85 -29.10
N ARG A 61 -0.51 -21.09 -29.62
CA ARG A 61 -1.46 -22.16 -29.35
C ARG A 61 -1.32 -22.77 -27.97
N TYR A 62 -0.09 -22.95 -27.48
CA TYR A 62 0.21 -23.64 -26.23
C TYR A 62 0.83 -22.68 -25.20
N LYS A 63 -0.01 -22.00 -24.45
CA LYS A 63 0.41 -20.98 -23.44
C LYS A 63 1.12 -21.60 -22.24
N ARG A 64 0.85 -22.88 -21.93
CA ARG A 64 1.41 -23.56 -20.75
C ARG A 64 2.19 -24.78 -21.19
N TRP A 65 3.49 -24.83 -20.85
CA TRP A 65 4.36 -25.98 -21.03
C TRP A 65 4.71 -26.56 -19.67
N TYR A 66 4.70 -27.91 -19.56
CA TYR A 66 4.99 -28.60 -18.31
C TYR A 66 5.51 -30.01 -18.55
N VAL A 67 6.13 -30.59 -17.50
CA VAL A 67 6.55 -32.01 -17.46
C VAL A 67 5.56 -32.75 -16.58
N TYR A 68 5.23 -33.99 -16.99
CA TYR A 68 4.37 -34.89 -16.23
C TYR A 68 4.84 -36.33 -16.38
N TYR A 69 4.51 -37.15 -15.39
CA TYR A 69 4.77 -38.59 -15.39
C TYR A 69 3.69 -39.30 -14.59
N TYR A 70 3.69 -40.67 -14.64
CA TYR A 70 2.82 -41.51 -13.83
C TYR A 70 3.69 -42.26 -12.84
N PHE A 71 3.18 -42.45 -11.63
CA PHE A 71 3.85 -43.23 -10.59
C PHE A 71 2.89 -44.31 -10.07
N ARG A 72 3.40 -45.46 -9.68
CA ARG A 72 2.62 -46.59 -9.19
C ARG A 72 2.29 -46.33 -7.71
N ASN A 73 1.00 -46.31 -7.36
CA ASN A 73 0.55 -46.17 -5.98
C ASN A 73 0.65 -47.50 -5.22
N GLU A 74 0.32 -47.54 -3.95
CA GLU A 74 0.34 -48.72 -3.10
C GLU A 74 -0.60 -49.85 -3.60
N GLU A 75 -1.70 -49.49 -4.25
CA GLU A 75 -2.64 -50.43 -4.87
C GLU A 75 -2.11 -51.00 -6.20
N GLY A 76 -0.92 -50.62 -6.62
CA GLY A 76 -0.31 -51.09 -7.87
C GLY A 76 -0.83 -50.39 -9.13
N LYS A 77 -1.67 -49.33 -9.04
CA LYS A 77 -2.18 -48.56 -10.19
C LYS A 77 -1.24 -47.43 -10.56
N MET A 78 -1.11 -47.12 -11.87
CA MET A 78 -0.35 -45.99 -12.37
C MET A 78 -1.18 -44.72 -12.28
N VAL A 79 -0.81 -43.84 -11.38
CA VAL A 79 -1.49 -42.56 -11.14
C VAL A 79 -0.69 -41.39 -11.74
N LYS A 80 -1.35 -40.49 -12.48
CA LYS A 80 -0.73 -39.31 -13.04
C LYS A 80 -0.29 -38.37 -11.92
N GLN A 81 0.99 -38.02 -11.95
CA GLN A 81 1.52 -37.05 -11.00
C GLN A 81 1.19 -35.60 -11.41
N PRO A 82 1.15 -34.66 -10.49
CA PRO A 82 0.92 -33.25 -10.79
C PRO A 82 1.88 -32.72 -11.84
N SER A 83 1.35 -31.83 -12.70
CA SER A 83 2.13 -31.18 -13.75
C SER A 83 3.19 -30.24 -13.17
N ILE A 84 4.44 -30.38 -13.57
CA ILE A 84 5.58 -29.62 -13.05
C ILE A 84 5.92 -28.51 -14.03
N PHE A 85 5.75 -27.25 -13.62
CA PHE A 85 5.97 -26.06 -14.45
C PHE A 85 7.33 -25.41 -14.21
N PHE A 86 7.84 -25.43 -13.02
CA PHE A 86 9.11 -24.87 -12.54
C PHE A 86 9.51 -23.57 -13.23
N LYS A 87 8.61 -22.56 -13.22
CA LYS A 87 8.75 -21.21 -13.80
C LYS A 87 8.96 -21.15 -15.33
N VAL A 88 8.92 -22.28 -16.06
CA VAL A 88 9.14 -22.34 -17.50
C VAL A 88 8.29 -21.35 -18.27
N ASN A 89 7.03 -21.16 -17.90
CA ASN A 89 6.09 -20.27 -18.59
C ASN A 89 6.18 -18.81 -18.12
N GLN A 90 6.78 -18.55 -16.97
CA GLN A 90 6.87 -17.21 -16.37
C GLN A 90 8.16 -16.48 -16.78
N GLU A 91 9.29 -17.18 -16.71
CA GLU A 91 10.62 -16.61 -16.94
C GLU A 91 11.07 -16.71 -18.40
N TYR A 92 10.61 -17.71 -19.15
CA TYR A 92 11.05 -17.96 -20.54
C TYR A 92 9.91 -17.68 -21.52
N LYS A 93 9.98 -16.55 -22.24
CA LYS A 93 8.93 -16.07 -23.15
C LYS A 93 9.15 -16.44 -24.59
N ASP A 94 10.40 -16.51 -25.04
CA ASP A 94 10.77 -16.96 -26.37
C ASP A 94 10.77 -18.49 -26.47
N PHE A 95 10.64 -19.00 -27.71
CA PHE A 95 10.52 -20.43 -27.95
C PHE A 95 11.80 -21.19 -27.57
N ASP A 96 12.97 -20.71 -28.00
CA ASP A 96 14.22 -21.45 -27.90
C ASP A 96 14.66 -21.61 -26.43
N SER A 97 14.62 -20.53 -25.66
CA SER A 97 14.88 -20.55 -24.22
C SER A 97 13.89 -21.46 -23.48
N ARG A 98 12.58 -21.38 -23.83
CA ARG A 98 11.56 -22.23 -23.22
C ARG A 98 11.74 -23.70 -23.57
N TYR A 99 12.13 -24.00 -24.82
CA TYR A 99 12.44 -25.36 -25.28
C TYR A 99 13.61 -25.96 -24.49
N LEU A 100 14.71 -25.24 -24.41
CA LEU A 100 15.88 -25.71 -23.66
C LEU A 100 15.55 -25.91 -22.17
N ARG A 101 14.81 -25.00 -21.60
CA ARG A 101 14.41 -25.06 -20.20
C ARG A 101 13.52 -26.23 -19.87
N ILE A 102 12.51 -26.53 -20.70
CA ILE A 102 11.59 -27.65 -20.46
C ILE A 102 12.26 -28.99 -20.63
N HIS A 103 13.18 -29.11 -21.58
CA HIS A 103 13.97 -30.36 -21.76
C HIS A 103 14.92 -30.56 -20.58
N LYS A 104 15.60 -29.51 -20.09
CA LYS A 104 16.43 -29.60 -18.89
C LYS A 104 15.60 -30.01 -17.69
N LEU A 105 14.42 -29.44 -17.48
CA LEU A 105 13.49 -29.84 -16.41
C LEU A 105 13.08 -31.30 -16.51
N ARG A 106 12.75 -31.78 -17.70
CA ARG A 106 12.41 -33.19 -17.93
C ARG A 106 13.57 -34.12 -17.54
N ASN A 107 14.81 -33.78 -17.93
CA ASN A 107 15.99 -34.59 -17.65
C ASN A 107 16.29 -34.64 -16.14
N ILE A 108 16.13 -33.52 -15.41
CA ILE A 108 16.30 -33.47 -13.96
C ILE A 108 15.27 -34.37 -13.27
N ILE A 109 14.00 -34.31 -13.67
CA ILE A 109 12.94 -35.16 -13.09
C ILE A 109 13.25 -36.63 -13.39
N GLU A 110 13.72 -36.95 -14.59
CA GLU A 110 14.12 -38.33 -14.93
C GLU A 110 15.29 -38.83 -14.06
N LYS A 111 16.29 -37.98 -13.81
CA LYS A 111 17.42 -38.27 -12.92
C LYS A 111 16.96 -38.53 -11.50
N LEU A 112 16.09 -37.70 -10.96
CA LEU A 112 15.53 -37.83 -9.61
C LEU A 112 14.72 -39.14 -9.47
N LEU A 113 13.90 -39.50 -10.45
CA LEU A 113 13.16 -40.76 -10.45
C LEU A 113 14.09 -41.95 -10.49
N LYS A 114 15.18 -41.90 -11.28
CA LYS A 114 16.22 -42.96 -11.35
C LYS A 114 17.00 -43.06 -10.03
N SER A 115 17.20 -41.96 -9.30
CA SER A 115 17.86 -42.00 -7.99
C SER A 115 16.97 -42.44 -6.83
N GLY A 116 15.74 -42.93 -7.13
CA GLY A 116 14.84 -43.49 -6.12
C GLY A 116 13.85 -42.50 -5.51
N TYR A 117 13.69 -41.29 -6.07
CA TYR A 117 12.64 -40.36 -5.63
C TYR A 117 11.26 -41.01 -5.79
N THR A 118 10.49 -41.02 -4.70
CA THR A 118 9.10 -41.47 -4.64
C THR A 118 8.20 -40.30 -4.23
N PRO A 119 7.14 -39.97 -4.99
CA PRO A 119 6.09 -39.08 -4.51
C PRO A 119 5.41 -39.80 -3.32
N SER A 120 5.47 -39.25 -2.12
CA SER A 120 4.71 -39.76 -0.98
C SER A 120 3.22 -39.41 -1.13
N ASP A 121 2.32 -40.25 -0.61
CA ASP A 121 0.87 -39.99 -0.63
C ASP A 121 0.49 -38.73 0.16
N GLU A 122 1.26 -38.33 1.18
CA GLU A 122 1.20 -37.00 1.80
C GLU A 122 1.25 -35.83 0.79
N TYR A 123 1.76 -36.10 -0.43
CA TYR A 123 1.81 -35.14 -1.51
C TYR A 123 0.44 -34.85 -2.13
N PHE A 124 -0.50 -35.79 -2.10
CA PHE A 124 -1.83 -35.63 -2.68
C PHE A 124 -2.84 -35.00 -1.71
N GLU A 125 -2.73 -35.32 -0.43
CA GLU A 125 -3.60 -34.72 0.60
C GLU A 125 -3.23 -33.26 0.90
N ASN A 126 -1.95 -32.88 0.73
CA ASN A 126 -1.47 -31.52 1.04
C ASN A 126 -1.46 -30.54 -0.15
N ASN A 127 -1.85 -30.93 -1.37
CA ASN A 127 -1.79 -30.03 -2.53
C ASN A 127 -3.06 -29.24 -2.81
N HIS A 128 -4.11 -29.43 -2.05
CA HIS A 128 -5.22 -28.48 -1.91
C HIS A 128 -5.11 -27.64 -0.62
N GLU A 129 -4.27 -28.04 0.33
CA GLU A 129 -4.02 -27.31 1.57
C GLU A 129 -2.50 -27.14 1.77
N ASN A 130 -2.08 -25.89 1.84
CA ASN A 130 -0.79 -25.41 2.37
C ASN A 130 0.45 -25.55 1.48
N GLN A 131 0.65 -24.57 0.58
CA GLN A 131 1.99 -24.01 0.44
C GLN A 131 2.38 -23.52 1.85
N ASP A 132 3.31 -24.18 2.53
CA ASP A 132 3.92 -23.62 3.74
C ASP A 132 4.70 -22.38 3.32
N TYR A 133 3.98 -21.25 3.27
CA TYR A 133 4.59 -19.96 3.04
C TYR A 133 5.57 -19.68 4.18
N THR A 134 6.80 -19.35 3.83
CA THR A 134 7.69 -18.74 4.83
C THR A 134 7.08 -17.43 5.31
N ALA A 135 7.47 -16.98 6.50
CA ALA A 135 6.95 -15.74 7.06
C ALA A 135 7.11 -14.56 6.10
N CYS A 136 8.28 -14.40 5.46
CA CYS A 136 8.50 -13.33 4.50
C CYS A 136 7.70 -13.51 3.20
N SER A 137 7.64 -14.73 2.63
CA SER A 137 6.88 -14.96 1.38
C SER A 137 5.37 -14.80 1.55
N ALA A 138 4.83 -15.17 2.72
CA ALA A 138 3.43 -14.92 3.06
C ALA A 138 3.12 -13.41 3.15
N LEU A 139 3.98 -12.65 3.82
CA LEU A 139 3.83 -11.20 3.93
C LEU A 139 3.89 -10.52 2.55
N ASP A 140 4.78 -10.95 1.66
CA ASP A 140 4.86 -10.45 0.28
C ASP A 140 3.61 -10.81 -0.52
N PHE A 141 3.07 -12.02 -0.36
CA PHE A 141 1.81 -12.43 -0.96
C PHE A 141 0.67 -11.52 -0.54
N ALA A 142 0.48 -11.29 0.77
CA ALA A 142 -0.57 -10.42 1.27
C ALA A 142 -0.39 -8.96 0.81
N LEU A 143 0.85 -8.44 0.75
CA LEU A 143 1.14 -7.12 0.19
C LEU A 143 0.75 -7.03 -1.28
N ASN A 144 1.02 -8.04 -2.09
CA ASN A 144 0.67 -8.05 -3.51
C ASN A 144 -0.86 -8.00 -3.72
N LEU A 145 -1.64 -8.67 -2.87
CA LEU A 145 -3.10 -8.57 -2.89
C LEU A 145 -3.58 -7.16 -2.49
N LYS A 146 -2.96 -6.56 -1.46
CA LYS A 146 -3.29 -5.21 -1.00
C LYS A 146 -2.96 -4.12 -2.04
N LYS A 147 -1.99 -4.35 -2.93
CA LYS A 147 -1.60 -3.37 -3.96
C LYS A 147 -2.77 -2.88 -4.80
N ASN A 148 -3.70 -3.76 -5.13
CA ASN A 148 -4.86 -3.43 -5.97
C ASN A 148 -6.10 -3.00 -5.18
N SER A 149 -6.10 -3.13 -3.85
CA SER A 149 -7.25 -2.85 -2.99
C SER A 149 -7.14 -1.56 -2.18
N VAL A 150 -5.94 -0.96 -2.11
CA VAL A 150 -5.71 0.27 -1.35
C VAL A 150 -5.11 1.37 -2.23
N SER A 151 -5.17 2.63 -1.77
CA SER A 151 -4.53 3.72 -2.49
C SER A 151 -3.00 3.54 -2.53
N GLU A 152 -2.34 4.05 -3.59
CA GLU A 152 -0.89 4.00 -3.76
C GLU A 152 -0.13 4.46 -2.50
N ARG A 153 -0.53 5.58 -1.89
CA ARG A 153 0.08 6.07 -0.65
C ARG A 153 -0.10 5.11 0.52
N THR A 154 -1.26 4.48 0.64
CA THR A 154 -1.51 3.48 1.68
C THR A 154 -0.64 2.25 1.43
N PHE A 155 -0.51 1.84 0.18
CA PHE A 155 0.37 0.72 -0.19
C PHE A 155 1.84 1.00 0.13
N ILE A 156 2.34 2.22 -0.13
CA ILE A 156 3.70 2.63 0.25
C ILE A 156 3.92 2.53 1.76
N ASP A 157 2.95 2.97 2.59
CA ASP A 157 3.03 2.85 4.05
C ASP A 157 3.01 1.37 4.49
N TYR A 158 2.14 0.56 3.89
CA TYR A 158 2.10 -0.89 4.14
C TYR A 158 3.43 -1.55 3.81
N LYS A 159 3.95 -1.31 2.60
CA LYS A 159 5.24 -1.86 2.15
C LYS A 159 6.38 -1.47 3.08
N HIS A 160 6.42 -0.21 3.51
CA HIS A 160 7.44 0.27 4.45
C HIS A 160 7.36 -0.47 5.80
N ARG A 161 6.17 -0.54 6.42
CA ARG A 161 5.99 -1.15 7.74
C ARG A 161 6.18 -2.67 7.74
N ILE A 162 5.70 -3.34 6.69
CA ILE A 162 5.94 -4.78 6.52
C ILE A 162 7.41 -5.06 6.24
N GLY A 163 8.10 -4.24 5.45
CA GLY A 163 9.55 -4.35 5.25
C GLY A 163 10.34 -4.22 6.57
N LEU A 164 9.91 -3.34 7.49
CA LEU A 164 10.50 -3.28 8.83
C LEU A 164 10.23 -4.56 9.63
N PHE A 165 9.05 -5.15 9.52
CA PHE A 165 8.72 -6.42 10.18
C PHE A 165 9.52 -7.59 9.59
N GLN A 166 9.62 -7.68 8.26
CA GLN A 166 10.47 -8.69 7.59
C GLN A 166 11.94 -8.57 8.02
N LYS A 167 12.46 -7.34 8.13
CA LYS A 167 13.81 -7.11 8.67
C LYS A 167 13.96 -7.58 10.12
N PHE A 168 12.94 -7.35 10.97
CA PHE A 168 12.92 -7.86 12.34
C PHE A 168 12.92 -9.39 12.34
N LEU A 169 12.08 -10.04 11.54
CA LEU A 169 12.03 -11.51 11.41
C LEU A 169 13.39 -12.06 10.97
N LYS A 170 14.03 -11.46 9.97
CA LYS A 170 15.36 -11.86 9.51
C LYS A 170 16.42 -11.76 10.59
N ASN A 171 16.41 -10.67 11.36
CA ASN A 171 17.37 -10.48 12.46
C ASN A 171 17.18 -11.49 13.61
N ASN A 172 16.00 -12.14 13.68
CA ASN A 172 15.68 -13.18 14.66
C ASN A 172 15.64 -14.60 14.04
N TYR A 173 16.15 -14.78 12.80
CA TYR A 173 16.18 -16.05 12.07
C TYR A 173 14.80 -16.70 11.86
N LEU A 174 13.75 -15.87 11.73
CA LEU A 174 12.35 -16.28 11.52
C LEU A 174 11.82 -16.02 10.11
N ASP A 175 12.62 -15.44 9.23
CA ASP A 175 12.22 -15.07 7.87
C ASP A 175 11.85 -16.28 7.00
N ASN A 176 12.52 -17.40 7.20
CA ASN A 176 12.27 -18.67 6.51
C ASN A 176 11.39 -19.64 7.33
N ALA A 177 11.00 -19.29 8.55
CA ALA A 177 10.07 -20.09 9.33
C ALA A 177 8.68 -20.10 8.66
N PRO A 178 7.90 -21.19 8.77
CA PRO A 178 6.51 -21.19 8.32
C PRO A 178 5.73 -20.04 8.96
N ILE A 179 4.91 -19.34 8.16
CA ILE A 179 4.11 -18.19 8.67
C ILE A 179 3.22 -18.57 9.86
N LYS A 180 2.76 -19.81 9.93
CA LYS A 180 1.98 -20.37 11.04
C LYS A 180 2.72 -20.33 12.38
N ASN A 181 4.06 -20.32 12.36
CA ASN A 181 4.90 -20.27 13.54
C ASN A 181 5.10 -18.85 14.08
N ILE A 182 4.69 -17.83 13.33
CA ILE A 182 4.71 -16.44 13.80
C ILE A 182 3.52 -16.23 14.73
N THR A 183 3.82 -16.00 15.99
CA THR A 183 2.79 -15.86 17.04
C THR A 183 2.58 -14.39 17.43
N LYS A 184 1.60 -14.17 18.30
CA LYS A 184 1.36 -12.86 18.92
C LYS A 184 2.60 -12.32 19.64
N LYS A 185 3.48 -13.19 20.13
CA LYS A 185 4.70 -12.79 20.85
C LYS A 185 5.65 -12.06 19.90
N GLU A 186 6.00 -12.65 18.75
CA GLU A 186 6.90 -12.05 17.77
C GLU A 186 6.37 -10.71 17.26
N VAL A 187 5.04 -10.63 17.01
CA VAL A 187 4.39 -9.37 16.63
C VAL A 187 4.50 -8.31 17.73
N ASN A 188 4.28 -8.68 19.00
CA ASN A 188 4.45 -7.75 20.12
C ASN A 188 5.90 -7.32 20.31
N ASP A 189 6.86 -8.23 20.20
CA ASP A 189 8.28 -7.93 20.33
C ASP A 189 8.72 -6.92 19.26
N PHE A 190 8.28 -7.11 18.01
CA PHE A 190 8.49 -6.12 16.98
C PHE A 190 7.85 -4.76 17.30
N LEU A 191 6.58 -4.75 17.71
CA LEU A 191 5.88 -3.52 18.07
C LEU A 191 6.56 -2.77 19.25
N ASN A 192 7.16 -3.49 20.18
CA ASN A 192 7.94 -2.92 21.26
C ASN A 192 9.21 -2.24 20.73
N THR A 193 9.88 -2.82 19.73
CA THR A 193 11.03 -2.14 19.07
C THR A 193 10.63 -0.84 18.39
N ILE A 194 9.43 -0.78 17.83
CA ILE A 194 8.89 0.46 17.24
C ILE A 194 8.57 1.49 18.33
N LEU A 195 7.97 1.05 19.43
CA LEU A 195 7.65 1.93 20.56
C LEU A 195 8.89 2.58 21.18
N LEU A 196 9.95 1.80 21.41
CA LEU A 196 11.20 2.28 21.98
C LEU A 196 11.90 3.34 21.09
N LYS A 197 11.69 3.27 19.78
CA LYS A 197 12.33 4.18 18.81
C LYS A 197 11.45 5.35 18.38
N SER A 198 10.17 5.37 18.77
CA SER A 198 9.24 6.38 18.26
C SER A 198 8.13 6.73 19.28
N SER A 199 6.85 6.53 18.92
CA SER A 199 5.71 6.93 19.75
C SER A 199 4.62 5.85 19.80
N PRO A 200 3.75 5.88 20.84
CA PRO A 200 2.57 5.01 20.90
C PRO A 200 1.70 5.10 19.66
N ARG A 201 1.58 6.29 19.06
CA ARG A 201 0.82 6.50 17.81
C ARG A 201 1.45 5.74 16.64
N ASN A 202 2.76 5.82 16.46
CA ASN A 202 3.45 5.09 15.38
C ASN A 202 3.39 3.57 15.58
N ARG A 203 3.55 3.10 16.82
CA ARG A 203 3.33 1.68 17.17
C ARG A 203 1.91 1.24 16.82
N ASN A 204 0.87 2.02 17.17
CA ASN A 204 -0.52 1.70 16.84
C ASN A 204 -0.81 1.71 15.33
N ASN A 205 -0.21 2.63 14.57
CA ASN A 205 -0.31 2.64 13.11
C ASN A 205 0.35 1.39 12.50
N THR A 206 1.48 0.95 13.05
CA THR A 206 2.16 -0.28 12.63
C THR A 206 1.31 -1.50 12.95
N LEU A 207 0.71 -1.56 14.14
CA LEU A 207 -0.24 -2.61 14.50
C LEU A 207 -1.44 -2.67 13.54
N ALA A 208 -1.98 -1.53 13.13
CA ALA A 208 -3.10 -1.49 12.18
C ALA A 208 -2.72 -2.10 10.82
N VAL A 209 -1.50 -1.82 10.32
CA VAL A 209 -1.00 -2.41 9.07
C VAL A 209 -0.77 -3.91 9.23
N LEU A 210 -0.13 -4.35 10.32
CA LEU A 210 0.05 -5.78 10.59
C LEU A 210 -1.29 -6.50 10.67
N ASN A 211 -2.26 -5.92 11.39
CA ASN A 211 -3.61 -6.50 11.51
C ASN A 211 -4.30 -6.64 10.14
N ALA A 212 -4.17 -5.65 9.25
CA ALA A 212 -4.73 -5.72 7.90
C ALA A 212 -4.04 -6.77 7.01
N VAL A 213 -2.72 -6.94 7.16
CA VAL A 213 -1.94 -7.92 6.38
C VAL A 213 -2.17 -9.34 6.90
N PHE A 214 -2.13 -9.54 8.22
CA PHE A 214 -2.46 -10.84 8.83
C PHE A 214 -3.93 -11.23 8.60
N GLY A 215 -4.86 -10.26 8.54
CA GLY A 215 -6.25 -10.51 8.13
C GLY A 215 -6.34 -11.06 6.71
N THR A 216 -5.56 -10.53 5.77
CA THR A 216 -5.50 -11.08 4.41
C THR A 216 -4.93 -12.51 4.38
N LEU A 217 -3.95 -12.82 5.24
CA LEU A 217 -3.43 -14.18 5.34
C LEU A 217 -4.46 -15.17 5.92
N GLU A 218 -5.25 -14.73 6.91
CA GLU A 218 -6.36 -15.49 7.47
C GLU A 218 -7.48 -15.70 6.44
N GLU A 219 -7.91 -14.65 5.73
CA GLU A 219 -8.90 -14.72 4.65
C GLU A 219 -8.51 -15.68 3.51
N ASN A 220 -7.21 -15.88 3.28
CA ASN A 220 -6.67 -16.80 2.28
C ASN A 220 -6.22 -18.15 2.89
N GLU A 221 -6.61 -18.44 4.12
CA GLU A 221 -6.36 -19.71 4.82
C GLU A 221 -4.87 -20.07 4.99
N LEU A 222 -3.97 -19.08 4.88
CA LEU A 222 -2.53 -19.29 5.07
C LEU A 222 -2.15 -19.38 6.55
N ILE A 223 -2.99 -18.84 7.42
CA ILE A 223 -2.89 -18.93 8.88
C ILE A 223 -4.27 -19.20 9.47
N PRO A 224 -4.38 -19.95 10.59
CA PRO A 224 -5.67 -20.31 11.17
C PRO A 224 -6.39 -19.12 11.82
N HIS A 225 -5.67 -18.08 12.23
CA HIS A 225 -6.22 -16.87 12.83
C HIS A 225 -5.23 -15.71 12.76
N ASN A 226 -5.75 -14.48 12.73
CA ASN A 226 -4.96 -13.27 12.72
C ASN A 226 -4.32 -13.01 14.10
N VAL A 227 -3.03 -13.26 14.22
CA VAL A 227 -2.27 -13.12 15.48
C VAL A 227 -2.18 -11.67 15.98
N ALA A 228 -2.35 -10.68 15.09
CA ALA A 228 -2.32 -9.27 15.43
C ALA A 228 -3.67 -8.74 15.97
N SER A 229 -4.79 -9.42 15.71
CA SER A 229 -6.16 -8.95 16.04
C SER A 229 -6.39 -8.72 17.53
N LYS A 230 -5.80 -9.56 18.38
CA LYS A 230 -5.94 -9.50 19.84
C LYS A 230 -4.90 -8.61 20.55
N ILE A 231 -4.12 -7.82 19.79
CA ILE A 231 -3.15 -6.88 20.36
C ILE A 231 -3.82 -5.53 20.62
N LYS A 232 -3.83 -5.08 21.85
CA LYS A 232 -4.44 -3.81 22.24
C LYS A 232 -3.62 -2.62 21.76
N LYS A 233 -4.32 -1.57 21.32
CA LYS A 233 -3.72 -0.26 21.04
C LYS A 233 -3.29 0.40 22.36
N LEU A 234 -2.21 1.14 22.33
CA LEU A 234 -1.76 1.97 23.43
C LEU A 234 -2.50 3.30 23.45
N PRO A 235 -2.72 3.89 24.63
CA PRO A 235 -3.22 5.26 24.74
C PRO A 235 -2.30 6.22 23.99
N THR A 236 -2.88 7.16 23.26
CA THR A 236 -2.12 8.19 22.53
C THR A 236 -2.62 9.55 22.95
N LYS A 237 -1.71 10.47 23.28
CA LYS A 237 -2.04 11.87 23.39
C LYS A 237 -2.07 12.46 21.97
N PRO A 238 -3.18 13.07 21.53
CA PRO A 238 -3.19 13.75 20.25
C PRO A 238 -2.18 14.90 20.28
N GLU A 239 -1.16 14.88 19.43
CA GLU A 239 -0.40 16.10 19.14
C GLU A 239 -1.27 16.91 18.20
N ARG A 240 -1.81 18.02 18.69
CA ARG A 240 -2.75 18.86 17.94
C ARG A 240 -2.00 20.04 17.33
N ASN A 241 -2.36 20.39 16.11
CA ASN A 241 -2.08 21.73 15.65
C ASN A 241 -2.94 22.70 16.47
N LYS A 242 -2.30 23.59 17.21
CA LYS A 242 -2.98 24.64 17.98
C LYS A 242 -3.66 25.65 17.05
N THR A 243 -4.72 26.28 17.51
CA THR A 243 -5.34 27.43 16.85
C THR A 243 -4.49 28.69 17.09
N TYR A 244 -4.41 29.55 16.09
CA TYR A 244 -3.77 30.86 16.22
C TYR A 244 -4.65 31.83 17.00
N SER A 245 -4.07 32.62 17.92
CA SER A 245 -4.75 33.79 18.49
C SER A 245 -4.99 34.85 17.42
N GLN A 246 -5.86 35.82 17.69
CA GLN A 246 -6.12 36.94 16.76
C GLN A 246 -4.83 37.70 16.44
N SER A 247 -4.07 38.06 17.48
CA SER A 247 -2.78 38.75 17.32
C SER A 247 -1.78 37.97 16.47
N GLN A 248 -1.68 36.63 16.67
CA GLN A 248 -0.80 35.80 15.84
C GLN A 248 -1.26 35.77 14.36
N GLN A 249 -2.59 35.72 14.12
CA GLN A 249 -3.12 35.75 12.75
C GLN A 249 -2.76 37.08 12.08
N ASP A 250 -3.00 38.21 12.75
CA ASP A 250 -2.74 39.56 12.21
C ASP A 250 -1.24 39.72 11.92
N THR A 251 -0.37 39.32 12.84
CA THR A 251 1.09 39.35 12.65
C THR A 251 1.53 38.50 11.47
N ILE A 252 1.01 37.28 11.35
CA ILE A 252 1.38 36.37 10.22
C ILE A 252 0.89 36.95 8.90
N PHE A 253 -0.35 37.46 8.84
CA PHE A 253 -0.92 38.00 7.61
C PHE A 253 -0.18 39.28 7.16
N THR A 254 0.15 40.19 8.07
CA THR A 254 0.95 41.38 7.78
C THR A 254 2.34 40.98 7.25
N LEU A 255 3.02 40.08 7.93
CA LEU A 255 4.34 39.60 7.49
C LEU A 255 4.31 38.97 6.11
N LEU A 256 3.27 38.16 5.83
CA LEU A 256 3.12 37.52 4.52
C LEU A 256 2.75 38.50 3.42
N GLU A 257 1.94 39.55 3.73
CA GLU A 257 1.61 40.59 2.77
C GLU A 257 2.85 41.34 2.30
N GLU A 258 3.79 41.56 3.20
CA GLU A 258 5.04 42.24 2.88
C GLU A 258 6.05 41.34 2.17
N LYS A 259 6.17 40.07 2.60
CA LYS A 259 7.31 39.21 2.19
C LYS A 259 6.93 38.11 1.22
N ASP A 260 5.69 37.61 1.19
CA ASP A 260 5.32 36.38 0.48
C ASP A 260 3.83 36.32 0.15
N LYS A 261 3.41 37.07 -0.87
CA LYS A 261 2.00 37.15 -1.29
C LYS A 261 1.45 35.82 -1.80
N ASP A 262 2.28 34.96 -2.42
CA ASP A 262 1.84 33.63 -2.86
C ASP A 262 1.51 32.72 -1.67
N LEU A 263 2.36 32.76 -0.63
CA LEU A 263 2.09 32.00 0.60
C LEU A 263 0.89 32.59 1.35
N LEU A 264 0.71 33.90 1.33
CA LEU A 264 -0.47 34.54 1.90
C LEU A 264 -1.75 34.05 1.23
N LEU A 265 -1.77 34.04 -0.12
CA LEU A 265 -2.93 33.56 -0.87
C LEU A 265 -3.19 32.06 -0.59
N PHE A 266 -2.15 31.25 -0.53
CA PHE A 266 -2.25 29.86 -0.12
C PHE A 266 -2.87 29.68 1.26
N VAL A 267 -2.44 30.51 2.24
CA VAL A 267 -2.99 30.52 3.61
C VAL A 267 -4.44 31.02 3.62
N LYS A 268 -4.78 32.05 2.82
CA LYS A 268 -6.15 32.55 2.68
C LYS A 268 -7.10 31.46 2.17
N PHE A 269 -6.69 30.62 1.20
CA PHE A 269 -7.49 29.49 0.73
C PHE A 269 -7.69 28.41 1.80
N ILE A 270 -6.68 28.14 2.61
CA ILE A 270 -6.81 27.21 3.75
C ILE A 270 -7.79 27.79 4.79
N SER A 271 -7.71 29.09 5.05
CA SER A 271 -8.48 29.80 6.06
C SER A 271 -9.96 29.98 5.68
N TYR A 272 -10.23 30.56 4.53
CA TYR A 272 -11.57 31.01 4.13
C TYR A 272 -12.35 29.94 3.33
N ASN A 273 -11.69 29.12 2.52
CA ASN A 273 -12.33 27.95 1.89
C ASN A 273 -12.24 26.67 2.72
N PHE A 274 -11.62 26.73 3.89
CA PHE A 274 -11.45 25.57 4.78
C PHE A 274 -10.84 24.37 4.04
N LEU A 275 -9.82 24.61 3.21
CA LEU A 275 -9.12 23.55 2.50
C LEU A 275 -8.07 22.88 3.40
N ARG A 276 -7.83 21.61 3.17
CA ARG A 276 -6.61 21.00 3.68
C ARG A 276 -5.43 21.48 2.84
N PRO A 277 -4.21 21.64 3.39
CA PRO A 277 -3.06 22.07 2.60
C PRO A 277 -2.83 21.24 1.33
N ILE A 278 -3.08 19.92 1.40
CA ILE A 278 -2.97 19.03 0.23
C ILE A 278 -4.06 19.27 -0.82
N GLU A 279 -5.26 19.69 -0.41
CA GLU A 279 -6.35 20.05 -1.32
C GLU A 279 -6.01 21.34 -2.06
N ALA A 280 -5.48 22.35 -1.35
CA ALA A 280 -4.99 23.58 -1.98
C ALA A 280 -3.87 23.31 -3.01
N CYS A 281 -2.91 22.42 -2.69
CA CYS A 281 -1.83 22.03 -3.63
C CYS A 281 -2.32 21.39 -4.93
N ARG A 282 -3.56 20.85 -4.96
CA ARG A 282 -4.15 20.19 -6.14
C ARG A 282 -4.90 21.12 -7.05
N LEU A 283 -5.24 22.32 -6.57
CA LEU A 283 -6.06 23.26 -7.33
C LEU A 283 -5.35 23.70 -8.61
N GLN A 284 -6.11 23.65 -9.68
CA GLN A 284 -5.74 24.17 -11.00
C GLN A 284 -6.70 25.27 -11.41
N VAL A 285 -6.34 26.07 -12.40
CA VAL A 285 -7.18 27.18 -12.91
C VAL A 285 -8.55 26.65 -13.35
N LYS A 286 -8.61 25.50 -13.99
CA LYS A 286 -9.88 24.84 -14.42
C LYS A 286 -10.80 24.44 -13.26
N ASP A 287 -10.30 24.41 -12.04
CA ASP A 287 -11.11 24.07 -10.87
C ASP A 287 -11.90 25.28 -10.34
N ILE A 288 -11.65 26.49 -10.88
CA ILE A 288 -12.37 27.74 -10.52
C ILE A 288 -13.47 28.00 -11.55
N ASP A 289 -14.70 28.08 -11.08
CA ASP A 289 -15.82 28.70 -11.79
C ASP A 289 -15.91 30.18 -11.39
N PHE A 290 -15.35 31.05 -12.22
CA PHE A 290 -15.28 32.50 -11.96
C PHE A 290 -16.66 33.18 -11.96
N GLU A 291 -17.61 32.69 -12.76
CA GLU A 291 -18.94 33.25 -12.87
C GLU A 291 -19.85 32.81 -11.73
N GLY A 292 -19.83 31.50 -11.43
CA GLY A 292 -20.61 30.91 -10.35
C GLY A 292 -19.96 31.07 -8.96
N ALA A 293 -18.79 31.69 -8.85
CA ALA A 293 -18.01 31.80 -7.60
C ALA A 293 -17.85 30.43 -6.90
N LYS A 294 -17.49 29.38 -7.65
CA LYS A 294 -17.38 28.00 -7.15
C LYS A 294 -15.99 27.45 -7.33
N LEU A 295 -15.63 26.53 -6.47
CA LEU A 295 -14.35 25.82 -6.46
C LEU A 295 -14.57 24.31 -6.47
N ASN A 296 -14.04 23.63 -7.46
CA ASN A 296 -14.05 22.18 -7.60
C ASN A 296 -12.88 21.57 -6.83
N VAL A 297 -13.11 21.02 -5.64
CA VAL A 297 -12.07 20.49 -4.77
C VAL A 297 -11.98 18.99 -4.90
N ARG A 298 -10.84 18.49 -5.38
CA ARG A 298 -10.55 17.06 -5.46
C ARG A 298 -10.13 16.52 -4.09
N ALA A 299 -11.02 15.79 -3.44
CA ALA A 299 -10.72 15.07 -2.21
C ALA A 299 -10.05 13.73 -2.52
N LYS A 300 -9.21 13.24 -1.59
CA LYS A 300 -8.54 11.94 -1.73
C LYS A 300 -9.57 10.82 -1.85
N ASN A 301 -9.57 10.08 -2.99
CA ASN A 301 -10.45 8.93 -3.26
C ASN A 301 -11.96 9.22 -3.14
N LYS A 302 -12.39 10.46 -3.39
CA LYS A 302 -13.80 10.88 -3.33
C LYS A 302 -14.16 11.71 -4.55
N LEU A 303 -15.46 11.76 -4.81
CA LEU A 303 -16.03 12.67 -5.80
C LEU A 303 -15.56 14.11 -5.54
N VAL A 304 -15.42 14.89 -6.61
CA VAL A 304 -15.14 16.33 -6.55
C VAL A 304 -16.18 16.99 -5.68
N LYS A 305 -15.74 17.77 -4.70
CA LYS A 305 -16.61 18.59 -3.87
C LYS A 305 -16.67 19.99 -4.44
N ILE A 306 -17.86 20.49 -4.65
CA ILE A 306 -18.10 21.88 -5.02
C ILE A 306 -18.15 22.70 -3.71
N LYS A 307 -17.37 23.77 -3.65
CA LYS A 307 -17.39 24.75 -2.59
C LYS A 307 -17.65 26.14 -3.15
N ILE A 308 -18.33 26.97 -2.40
CA ILE A 308 -18.45 28.39 -2.72
C ILE A 308 -17.10 29.06 -2.44
N ILE A 309 -16.68 29.95 -3.32
CA ILE A 309 -15.56 30.87 -3.07
C ILE A 309 -16.15 32.06 -2.31
N PRO A 310 -15.78 32.29 -1.04
CA PRO A 310 -16.32 33.41 -0.28
C PRO A 310 -15.92 34.76 -0.90
N GLU A 311 -16.77 35.74 -0.75
CA GLU A 311 -16.60 37.08 -1.33
C GLU A 311 -15.22 37.68 -1.02
N ILE A 312 -14.72 37.45 0.21
CA ILE A 312 -13.39 37.90 0.65
C ILE A 312 -12.24 37.39 -0.22
N LEU A 313 -12.45 36.31 -1.01
CA LEU A 313 -11.45 35.75 -1.93
C LEU A 313 -11.70 36.13 -3.38
N LEU A 314 -12.86 36.66 -3.76
CA LEU A 314 -13.21 36.91 -5.17
C LEU A 314 -12.26 37.90 -5.86
N GLY A 315 -11.82 38.94 -5.16
CA GLY A 315 -10.82 39.87 -5.69
C GLY A 315 -9.45 39.23 -5.88
N GLU A 316 -9.07 38.39 -4.93
CA GLU A 316 -7.76 37.71 -4.91
C GLU A 316 -7.55 36.71 -6.04
N ILE A 317 -8.63 36.16 -6.62
CA ILE A 317 -8.55 35.13 -7.65
C ILE A 317 -8.65 35.66 -9.08
N GLN A 318 -8.98 36.97 -9.27
CA GLN A 318 -9.22 37.54 -10.62
C GLN A 318 -8.00 37.43 -11.53
N HIS A 319 -6.79 37.47 -10.99
CA HIS A 319 -5.56 37.36 -11.76
C HIS A 319 -5.32 35.95 -12.35
N PHE A 320 -6.08 34.94 -11.93
CA PHE A 320 -6.05 33.61 -12.54
C PHE A 320 -6.93 33.51 -13.78
N LYS A 321 -7.87 34.46 -13.99
CA LYS A 321 -8.79 34.44 -15.13
C LYS A 321 -8.00 34.59 -16.44
N GLY A 322 -8.25 33.67 -17.37
CA GLY A 322 -7.57 33.65 -18.66
C GLY A 322 -6.22 32.93 -18.71
N LEU A 323 -5.72 32.44 -17.57
CA LEU A 323 -4.53 31.58 -17.56
C LEU A 323 -4.84 30.19 -18.10
N ASN A 324 -3.80 29.43 -18.46
CA ASN A 324 -3.94 28.05 -18.91
C ASN A 324 -4.69 27.21 -17.86
N PRO A 325 -5.80 26.52 -18.24
CA PRO A 325 -6.61 25.71 -17.32
C PRO A 325 -5.85 24.65 -16.54
N GLU A 326 -4.75 24.11 -17.08
CA GLU A 326 -3.94 23.06 -16.44
C GLU A 326 -2.89 23.61 -15.46
N TYR A 327 -2.72 24.91 -15.35
CA TYR A 327 -1.79 25.51 -14.39
C TYR A 327 -2.29 25.30 -12.97
N TYR A 328 -1.37 24.88 -12.08
CA TYR A 328 -1.63 24.86 -10.65
C TYR A 328 -1.69 26.29 -10.12
N LEU A 329 -2.68 26.58 -9.26
CA LEU A 329 -2.81 27.91 -8.66
C LEU A 329 -1.61 28.26 -7.79
N PHE A 330 -1.05 27.25 -7.12
CA PHE A 330 -0.01 27.38 -6.10
C PHE A 330 1.26 26.62 -6.52
N ALA A 331 1.81 26.92 -7.68
CA ALA A 331 3.15 26.47 -8.06
C ALA A 331 4.23 27.37 -7.39
N PRO A 332 5.51 27.00 -7.42
CA PRO A 332 6.57 27.71 -6.68
C PRO A 332 6.72 29.20 -6.99
N ASN A 333 6.39 29.63 -8.20
CA ASN A 333 6.56 31.00 -8.69
C ASN A 333 5.20 31.58 -9.13
N GLY A 334 4.14 31.38 -8.36
CA GLY A 334 2.78 31.75 -8.73
C GLY A 334 2.06 30.68 -9.53
N ALA A 335 0.97 31.06 -10.24
CA ALA A 335 0.23 30.08 -11.04
C ALA A 335 1.06 29.57 -12.24
N GLY A 336 1.16 28.22 -12.38
CA GLY A 336 1.98 27.64 -13.44
C GLY A 336 2.00 26.11 -13.48
N PRO A 337 2.74 25.53 -14.43
CA PRO A 337 2.98 24.10 -14.48
C PRO A 337 3.81 23.67 -13.26
N TRP A 338 3.51 22.48 -12.71
CA TRP A 338 4.25 21.96 -11.57
C TRP A 338 4.33 20.43 -11.60
N GLU A 339 5.38 19.91 -12.20
CA GLU A 339 5.69 18.49 -12.25
C GLU A 339 6.34 18.04 -10.94
N SER A 340 5.52 17.55 -10.02
CA SER A 340 5.98 17.03 -8.73
C SER A 340 4.89 16.17 -8.09
N THR A 341 5.28 15.28 -7.17
CA THR A 341 4.31 14.49 -6.41
C THR A 341 3.50 15.39 -5.46
N GLU A 342 2.26 15.00 -5.16
CA GLU A 342 1.41 15.74 -4.21
C GLU A 342 2.07 15.92 -2.84
N GLY A 343 2.82 14.90 -2.38
CA GLY A 343 3.58 14.97 -1.13
C GLY A 343 4.64 16.07 -1.17
N ASN A 344 5.41 16.12 -2.24
CA ASN A 344 6.46 17.14 -2.43
C ASN A 344 5.86 18.55 -2.55
N LYS A 345 4.73 18.70 -3.25
CA LYS A 345 4.01 19.99 -3.34
C LYS A 345 3.60 20.49 -1.96
N ARG A 346 2.99 19.63 -1.15
CA ARG A 346 2.62 19.97 0.24
C ARG A 346 3.85 20.30 1.10
N ASP A 347 4.92 19.52 0.97
CA ASP A 347 6.14 19.72 1.76
C ASP A 347 6.86 21.02 1.37
N TYR A 348 6.77 21.44 0.10
CA TYR A 348 7.26 22.74 -0.36
C TYR A 348 6.59 23.89 0.42
N TRP A 349 5.25 23.94 0.44
CA TRP A 349 4.51 24.97 1.15
C TRP A 349 4.72 24.88 2.67
N SER A 350 4.82 23.69 3.22
CA SER A 350 5.12 23.50 4.64
C SER A 350 6.51 24.03 5.02
N LYS A 351 7.52 23.81 4.16
CA LYS A 351 8.87 24.34 4.36
C LYS A 351 8.92 25.88 4.19
N ARG A 352 8.17 26.39 3.20
CA ARG A 352 8.06 27.85 2.97
C ARG A 352 7.44 28.52 4.19
N PHE A 353 6.34 27.99 4.73
CA PHE A 353 5.70 28.48 5.96
C PHE A 353 6.58 28.26 7.22
N LYS A 354 7.43 27.24 7.25
CA LYS A 354 8.35 27.04 8.38
C LYS A 354 9.26 28.26 8.60
N LYS A 355 9.72 28.92 7.55
CA LYS A 355 10.55 30.13 7.67
C LYS A 355 9.80 31.24 8.42
N VAL A 356 8.52 31.43 8.13
CA VAL A 356 7.65 32.38 8.85
C VAL A 356 7.50 32.02 10.33
N LYS A 357 7.31 30.72 10.60
CA LYS A 357 7.24 30.21 11.98
C LYS A 357 8.52 30.46 12.76
N ASP A 358 9.66 30.19 12.14
CA ASP A 358 10.97 30.37 12.77
C ASP A 358 11.21 31.87 13.06
N GLU A 359 10.85 32.77 12.14
CA GLU A 359 10.93 34.22 12.32
C GLU A 359 10.04 34.77 13.47
N LEU A 360 8.83 34.20 13.55
CA LEU A 360 7.86 34.61 14.59
C LEU A 360 7.97 33.79 15.88
N ASN A 361 8.99 32.93 16.01
CA ASN A 361 9.21 32.08 17.16
C ASN A 361 7.99 31.19 17.52
N LEU A 362 7.23 30.74 16.51
CA LEU A 362 6.07 29.88 16.70
C LEU A 362 6.53 28.42 16.90
N GLY A 363 6.04 27.79 17.95
CA GLY A 363 6.40 26.42 18.31
C GLY A 363 5.98 25.36 17.28
N ARG A 364 6.41 24.12 17.50
CA ARG A 364 6.12 22.98 16.63
C ARG A 364 4.63 22.66 16.48
N ASP A 365 3.81 23.08 17.44
CA ASP A 365 2.38 22.80 17.47
C ASP A 365 1.58 23.65 16.48
N TYR A 366 2.21 24.63 15.82
CA TYR A 366 1.63 25.49 14.82
C TYR A 366 2.06 25.08 13.41
N GLY A 367 1.15 25.19 12.44
CA GLY A 367 1.42 24.86 11.05
C GLY A 367 0.36 25.39 10.10
N LEU A 368 0.49 25.11 8.81
CA LEU A 368 -0.53 25.48 7.81
C LEU A 368 -1.93 24.95 8.16
N TYR A 369 -2.00 23.76 8.75
CA TYR A 369 -3.28 23.17 9.14
C TYR A 369 -3.93 23.91 10.33
N SER A 370 -3.15 24.62 11.14
CA SER A 370 -3.64 25.46 12.24
C SER A 370 -4.57 26.58 11.76
N PHE A 371 -4.35 27.12 10.56
CA PHE A 371 -5.27 28.12 9.98
C PHE A 371 -6.66 27.54 9.78
N ARG A 372 -6.75 26.35 9.22
CA ARG A 372 -8.04 25.67 9.07
C ARG A 372 -8.74 25.47 10.42
N HIS A 373 -8.01 25.02 11.44
CA HIS A 373 -8.56 24.87 12.79
C HIS A 373 -9.08 26.21 13.33
N THR A 374 -8.26 27.24 13.24
CA THR A 374 -8.58 28.59 13.73
C THR A 374 -9.86 29.14 13.11
N PHE A 375 -9.95 29.08 11.78
CA PHE A 375 -11.08 29.65 11.06
C PHE A 375 -12.36 28.81 11.19
N ILE A 376 -12.25 27.48 11.32
CA ILE A 376 -13.41 26.64 11.66
C ILE A 376 -13.90 26.93 13.08
N THR A 377 -13.00 27.11 14.05
CA THR A 377 -13.38 27.49 15.42
C THR A 377 -14.11 28.86 15.44
N LYS A 378 -13.58 29.84 14.71
CA LYS A 378 -14.25 31.17 14.58
C LYS A 378 -15.64 31.02 13.97
N LEU A 379 -15.75 30.32 12.84
CA LEU A 379 -17.02 30.12 12.16
C LEU A 379 -18.03 29.37 13.04
N TYR A 380 -17.58 28.32 13.72
CA TYR A 380 -18.43 27.55 14.64
C TYR A 380 -19.03 28.46 15.73
N ARG A 381 -18.19 29.23 16.41
CA ARG A 381 -18.63 30.14 17.49
C ARG A 381 -19.61 31.21 16.99
N GLN A 382 -19.34 31.83 15.84
CA GLN A 382 -20.22 32.78 15.21
C GLN A 382 -21.58 32.18 14.77
N LEU A 383 -21.58 30.95 14.31
CA LEU A 383 -22.83 30.24 13.98
C LEU A 383 -23.60 29.88 15.25
N ARG A 384 -22.94 29.49 16.34
CA ARG A 384 -23.58 29.19 17.64
C ARG A 384 -24.27 30.40 18.28
N GLU A 385 -23.78 31.61 18.03
CA GLU A 385 -24.46 32.84 18.48
C GLU A 385 -25.80 33.08 17.77
N LYS A 386 -25.99 32.53 16.55
CA LYS A 386 -27.13 32.81 15.69
C LYS A 386 -28.09 31.66 15.53
N TYR A 387 -27.61 30.42 15.70
CA TYR A 387 -28.34 29.21 15.37
C TYR A 387 -28.27 28.16 16.50
N SER A 388 -29.23 27.29 16.51
CA SER A 388 -29.21 26.08 17.35
C SER A 388 -27.99 25.25 17.07
N GLN A 389 -27.64 24.34 18.00
CA GLN A 389 -26.50 23.45 17.83
C GLN A 389 -26.63 22.54 16.59
N GLY A 390 -27.83 21.99 16.37
CA GLY A 390 -28.11 21.13 15.19
C GLY A 390 -27.92 21.88 13.88
N GLU A 391 -28.53 23.06 13.74
CA GLU A 391 -28.39 23.90 12.54
C GLU A 391 -26.95 24.35 12.33
N THR A 392 -26.22 24.64 13.41
CA THR A 392 -24.80 25.00 13.36
C THR A 392 -24.00 23.85 12.77
N TYR A 393 -24.23 22.62 13.20
CA TYR A 393 -23.55 21.44 12.66
C TYR A 393 -23.86 21.23 11.18
N ASP A 394 -25.13 21.33 10.78
CA ASP A 394 -25.56 21.14 9.39
C ASP A 394 -24.88 22.17 8.46
N ARG A 395 -24.92 23.46 8.84
CA ARG A 395 -24.28 24.54 8.09
C ARG A 395 -22.76 24.34 8.02
N LEU A 396 -22.15 24.00 9.15
CA LEU A 396 -20.70 23.79 9.22
C LEU A 396 -20.25 22.58 8.41
N MET A 397 -21.02 21.48 8.37
CA MET A 397 -20.74 20.32 7.52
C MET A 397 -20.72 20.70 6.03
N LEU A 398 -21.71 21.46 5.57
CA LEU A 398 -21.76 21.95 4.19
C LEU A 398 -20.55 22.82 3.84
N ILE A 399 -20.22 23.78 4.70
CA ILE A 399 -19.13 24.74 4.47
C ILE A 399 -17.76 24.04 4.51
N THR A 400 -17.50 23.24 5.55
CA THR A 400 -16.18 22.62 5.77
C THR A 400 -15.98 21.33 4.98
N GLY A 401 -17.08 20.71 4.53
CA GLY A 401 -17.09 19.48 3.76
C GLY A 401 -16.84 18.23 4.59
N HIS A 402 -17.24 18.21 5.87
CA HIS A 402 -17.31 16.97 6.65
C HIS A 402 -18.46 16.09 6.16
N THR A 403 -18.22 14.78 6.09
CA THR A 403 -19.19 13.81 5.51
C THR A 403 -20.11 13.17 6.54
N THR A 404 -19.76 13.23 7.81
CA THR A 404 -20.58 12.68 8.90
C THR A 404 -20.57 13.62 10.10
N LEU A 405 -21.70 13.65 10.82
CA LEU A 405 -21.84 14.43 12.05
C LEU A 405 -20.83 14.00 13.11
N THR A 406 -20.65 12.69 13.29
CA THR A 406 -19.67 12.14 14.25
C THR A 406 -18.25 12.62 13.99
N ALA A 407 -17.84 12.68 12.71
CA ALA A 407 -16.51 13.18 12.33
C ALA A 407 -16.38 14.69 12.59
N LEU A 408 -17.43 15.46 12.36
CA LEU A 408 -17.44 16.89 12.68
C LEU A 408 -17.36 17.12 14.19
N GLN A 409 -18.19 16.46 14.98
CA GLN A 409 -18.20 16.57 16.44
C GLN A 409 -16.85 16.18 17.06
N GLN A 410 -16.27 15.06 16.59
CA GLN A 410 -14.94 14.68 17.03
C GLN A 410 -13.88 15.73 16.67
N TYR A 411 -13.97 16.29 15.45
CA TYR A 411 -13.07 17.34 15.01
C TYR A 411 -13.20 18.61 15.86
N LEU A 412 -14.44 19.06 16.16
CA LEU A 412 -14.67 20.25 16.99
C LEU A 412 -14.14 20.07 18.42
N ARG A 413 -14.33 18.88 19.03
CA ARG A 413 -13.72 18.55 20.32
C ARG A 413 -12.19 18.55 20.25
N ASP A 414 -11.65 18.01 19.16
CA ASP A 414 -10.20 17.92 18.98
C ASP A 414 -9.52 19.29 18.85
N ILE A 415 -10.24 20.34 18.43
CA ILE A 415 -9.73 21.72 18.31
C ILE A 415 -10.23 22.66 19.41
N ASP A 416 -10.91 22.11 20.43
CA ASP A 416 -11.52 22.88 21.54
C ASP A 416 -12.42 24.04 21.06
N ALA A 417 -13.15 23.82 19.97
CA ALA A 417 -14.07 24.82 19.41
C ALA A 417 -15.32 24.98 20.28
N GLU A 418 -15.77 23.86 20.85
CA GLU A 418 -16.96 23.79 21.71
C GLU A 418 -16.55 24.01 23.16
N LEU A 419 -16.95 25.13 23.71
CA LEU A 419 -16.76 25.49 25.11
C LEU A 419 -18.13 25.61 25.78
N PRO A 420 -18.23 25.30 27.09
CA PRO A 420 -19.45 25.53 27.81
C PRO A 420 -19.79 27.04 27.82
N ASP A 421 -21.05 27.35 27.85
CA ASP A 421 -21.52 28.70 28.15
C ASP A 421 -21.15 29.08 29.59
N ASP A 422 -21.27 30.37 29.94
CA ASP A 422 -21.08 30.80 31.32
C ASP A 422 -22.13 30.13 32.22
N TYR A 423 -21.64 29.35 33.18
CA TYR A 423 -22.46 28.61 34.13
C TYR A 423 -22.42 29.19 35.54
N SER A 424 -21.87 30.40 35.72
CA SER A 424 -21.77 31.02 37.03
C SER A 424 -23.11 31.14 37.74
N HIS A 425 -24.17 31.40 36.97
CA HIS A 425 -25.55 31.50 37.47
C HIS A 425 -26.12 30.16 38.02
N LEU A 426 -25.48 29.03 37.78
CA LEU A 426 -25.86 27.73 38.33
C LEU A 426 -25.14 27.45 39.65
N LEU A 427 -24.20 28.28 40.06
CA LEU A 427 -23.39 28.12 41.26
C LEU A 427 -23.80 29.08 42.40
N GLU A 428 -24.71 30.00 42.11
CA GLU A 428 -25.36 30.90 43.08
C GLU A 428 -26.63 30.22 43.60
#